data_c3aaf7d3e6bb1c0f562406867415c000
#
_entry.id   c3aaf7d3e6bb1c0f562406867415c000
#
_cell.length_a   1.000
_cell.length_b   1.000
_cell.length_c   1.000
_cell.angle_alpha   90.00
_cell.angle_beta   90.00
_cell.angle_gamma   90.00
#
_symmetry.space_group_name_H-M   'P 1'
#
loop_
_entity.id
_entity.type
_entity.pdbx_description
1 polymer ?
#
loop_
_entity_poly.entity_id
_entity_poly.type
_entity_poly.pdbx_seq_one_letter_code
_entity_poly.pdbx_strand_id
1 'polypeptide(L)'
;MNGPADIFPLEKEGLRIRRMEPGDLEPMARLLGDPSVMRYMEPPFDRARTHAFLQEAGFGPTPLIYGAERNGAFLGYVICHSWDRDAVELGWVLFPEYWGQGLAGRLTDMLLDGLRGRYARAIIECVPENAASLRVALLHG
;
A
#
# COMPACT_ATOMS: atom_id res chain seq x y z
N MET A 1 -0.71 20.18 7.84
CA MET A 1 -0.43 19.30 6.70
C MET A 1 -1.48 18.19 6.63
N ASN A 2 -1.97 17.92 5.46
CA ASN A 2 -3.11 17.02 5.30
C ASN A 2 -2.73 15.57 4.99
N GLY A 3 -1.54 15.15 5.37
CA GLY A 3 -1.06 13.83 5.07
C GLY A 3 -0.74 13.66 3.58
N PRO A 4 -0.54 12.42 3.10
CA PRO A 4 -0.10 12.18 1.74
C PRO A 4 -1.24 12.00 0.71
N ALA A 5 -2.50 12.14 1.12
CA ALA A 5 -3.63 11.75 0.26
C ALA A 5 -3.71 12.50 -1.07
N ASP A 6 -3.24 13.74 -1.12
CA ASP A 6 -3.37 14.59 -2.31
C ASP A 6 -2.33 14.32 -3.40
N ILE A 7 -1.37 13.43 -3.16
CA ILE A 7 -0.43 13.04 -4.23
C ILE A 7 -1.04 12.06 -5.23
N PHE A 8 -2.15 11.41 -4.87
CA PHE A 8 -2.74 10.36 -5.71
C PHE A 8 -3.77 10.91 -6.70
N PRO A 9 -3.92 10.29 -7.86
CA PRO A 9 -3.25 9.05 -8.29
C PRO A 9 -1.82 9.31 -8.75
N LEU A 10 -1.00 8.26 -8.64
CA LEU A 10 0.35 8.23 -9.20
C LEU A 10 0.39 7.22 -10.33
N GLU A 11 1.05 7.56 -11.42
CA GLU A 11 1.15 6.67 -12.58
C GLU A 11 2.56 6.68 -13.13
N LYS A 12 3.07 5.50 -13.50
CA LYS A 12 4.36 5.35 -14.13
C LYS A 12 4.47 4.00 -14.83
N GLU A 13 4.75 4.03 -16.13
CA GLU A 13 5.05 2.83 -16.91
C GLU A 13 4.01 1.70 -16.75
N GLY A 14 2.73 2.06 -16.80
CA GLY A 14 1.64 1.11 -16.67
C GLY A 14 1.21 0.81 -15.24
N LEU A 15 1.98 1.23 -14.25
CA LEU A 15 1.59 1.10 -12.84
C LEU A 15 0.81 2.33 -12.39
N ARG A 16 -0.20 2.08 -11.57
CA ARG A 16 -1.02 3.15 -11.01
C ARG A 16 -1.29 2.87 -9.54
N ILE A 17 -1.15 3.92 -8.72
CA ILE A 17 -1.54 3.88 -7.31
C ILE A 17 -2.65 4.92 -7.15
N ARG A 18 -3.79 4.50 -6.65
CA ARG A 18 -4.98 5.34 -6.60
C ARG A 18 -5.80 5.07 -5.35
N ARG A 19 -6.74 5.94 -5.05
CA ARG A 19 -7.66 5.73 -3.93
C ARG A 19 -8.47 4.46 -4.14
N MET A 20 -8.83 3.81 -3.04
CA MET A 20 -9.72 2.65 -3.06
C MET A 20 -11.12 3.06 -3.50
N GLU A 21 -11.80 2.13 -4.14
CA GLU A 21 -13.16 2.26 -4.63
C GLU A 21 -14.03 1.13 -4.09
N PRO A 22 -15.35 1.29 -4.03
CA PRO A 22 -16.23 0.21 -3.53
C PRO A 22 -16.06 -1.12 -4.27
N GLY A 23 -15.79 -1.06 -5.58
CA GLY A 23 -15.55 -2.26 -6.39
C GLY A 23 -14.28 -3.03 -6.02
N ASP A 24 -13.42 -2.46 -5.20
CA ASP A 24 -12.20 -3.13 -4.77
C ASP A 24 -12.45 -4.18 -3.68
N LEU A 25 -13.67 -4.25 -3.14
CA LEU A 25 -14.00 -5.24 -2.12
C LEU A 25 -13.72 -6.68 -2.58
N GLU A 26 -14.08 -7.01 -3.82
CA GLU A 26 -13.87 -8.37 -4.33
C GLU A 26 -12.40 -8.76 -4.39
N PRO A 27 -11.52 -7.97 -5.06
CA PRO A 27 -10.11 -8.32 -5.05
C PRO A 27 -9.48 -8.22 -3.67
N MET A 28 -9.90 -7.28 -2.81
CA MET A 28 -9.41 -7.19 -1.44
C MET A 28 -9.79 -8.42 -0.62
N ALA A 29 -11.01 -8.93 -0.79
CA ALA A 29 -11.45 -10.14 -0.09
C ALA A 29 -10.61 -11.36 -0.51
N ARG A 30 -10.26 -11.47 -1.79
CA ARG A 30 -9.37 -12.54 -2.25
C ARG A 30 -7.96 -12.38 -1.69
N LEU A 31 -7.46 -11.16 -1.64
CA LEU A 31 -6.12 -10.87 -1.15
C LEU A 31 -5.98 -11.16 0.34
N LEU A 32 -6.86 -10.61 1.16
CA LEU A 32 -6.80 -10.74 2.61
C LEU A 32 -7.33 -12.07 3.13
N GLY A 33 -8.04 -12.81 2.28
CA GLY A 33 -8.45 -14.18 2.58
C GLY A 33 -7.42 -15.22 2.19
N ASP A 34 -6.34 -14.84 1.53
CA ASP A 34 -5.32 -15.76 1.04
C ASP A 34 -4.33 -16.09 2.17
N PRO A 35 -4.25 -17.37 2.60
CA PRO A 35 -3.33 -17.76 3.67
C PRO A 35 -1.87 -17.45 3.36
N SER A 36 -1.45 -17.52 2.08
CA SER A 36 -0.07 -17.21 1.69
C SER A 36 0.24 -15.74 1.92
N VAL A 37 -0.69 -14.85 1.61
CA VAL A 37 -0.55 -13.42 1.81
C VAL A 37 -0.50 -13.09 3.31
N MET A 38 -1.38 -13.70 4.08
CA MET A 38 -1.56 -13.37 5.50
C MET A 38 -0.65 -14.13 6.45
N ARG A 39 0.20 -14.99 5.92
CA ARG A 39 1.04 -15.92 6.70
C ARG A 39 1.78 -15.29 7.86
N TYR A 40 2.31 -14.08 7.70
CA TYR A 40 3.10 -13.40 8.73
C TYR A 40 2.40 -12.17 9.30
N MET A 41 1.13 -12.00 8.99
CA MET A 41 0.38 -10.80 9.39
C MET A 41 -0.67 -11.14 10.44
N GLU A 42 -1.78 -11.68 10.00
CA GLU A 42 -2.92 -12.05 10.84
C GLU A 42 -3.59 -13.26 10.21
N PRO A 43 -4.47 -13.96 10.93
CA PRO A 43 -5.28 -14.99 10.29
C PRO A 43 -6.04 -14.39 9.10
N PRO A 44 -6.27 -15.18 8.04
CA PRO A 44 -6.99 -14.67 6.88
C PRO A 44 -8.33 -14.03 7.26
N PHE A 45 -8.65 -12.93 6.57
CA PHE A 45 -9.89 -12.20 6.82
C PHE A 45 -11.06 -12.89 6.10
N ASP A 46 -12.22 -12.92 6.74
CA ASP A 46 -13.45 -13.21 6.03
C ASP A 46 -13.92 -11.96 5.27
N ARG A 47 -15.00 -12.09 4.52
CA ARG A 47 -15.54 -11.00 3.71
C ARG A 47 -15.99 -9.81 4.56
N ALA A 48 -16.64 -10.07 5.68
CA ALA A 48 -17.14 -9.01 6.56
C ALA A 48 -15.98 -8.21 7.15
N ARG A 49 -14.92 -8.87 7.56
CA ARG A 49 -13.73 -8.20 8.10
C ARG A 49 -13.00 -7.42 7.02
N THR A 50 -12.92 -7.96 5.81
CA THR A 50 -12.34 -7.25 4.68
C THR A 50 -13.12 -5.98 4.37
N HIS A 51 -14.44 -6.07 4.38
CA HIS A 51 -15.31 -4.91 4.15
C HIS A 51 -15.07 -3.83 5.21
N ALA A 52 -15.01 -4.22 6.49
CA ALA A 52 -14.73 -3.27 7.57
C ALA A 52 -13.36 -2.62 7.41
N PHE A 53 -12.35 -3.41 7.08
CA PHE A 53 -11.00 -2.89 6.85
C PHE A 53 -10.97 -1.89 5.69
N LEU A 54 -11.62 -2.21 4.58
CA LEU A 54 -11.66 -1.32 3.42
C LEU A 54 -12.37 0.00 3.77
N GLN A 55 -13.45 -0.07 4.55
CA GLN A 55 -14.17 1.13 4.98
C GLN A 55 -13.29 2.01 5.87
N GLU A 56 -12.62 1.41 6.85
CA GLU A 56 -11.82 2.16 7.82
C GLU A 56 -10.52 2.67 7.25
N ALA A 57 -9.82 1.86 6.48
CA ALA A 57 -8.47 2.19 6.02
C ALA A 57 -8.44 2.81 4.62
N GLY A 58 -9.41 2.47 3.77
CA GLY A 58 -9.37 2.86 2.36
C GLY A 58 -10.20 4.09 2.00
N PHE A 59 -11.25 4.35 2.75
CA PHE A 59 -12.15 5.46 2.45
C PHE A 59 -11.99 6.60 3.46
N GLY A 60 -12.52 7.75 3.11
CA GLY A 60 -12.47 8.93 3.95
C GLY A 60 -11.39 9.92 3.53
N PRO A 61 -11.24 11.02 4.28
CA PRO A 61 -10.33 12.12 3.88
C PRO A 61 -8.85 11.80 4.10
N THR A 62 -8.54 10.84 4.97
CA THR A 62 -7.16 10.45 5.28
C THR A 62 -7.00 8.94 5.20
N PRO A 63 -7.04 8.37 3.98
CA PRO A 63 -6.88 6.93 3.84
C PRO A 63 -5.51 6.45 4.31
N LEU A 64 -5.46 5.21 4.80
CA LEU A 64 -4.20 4.56 5.18
C LEU A 64 -3.66 3.70 4.03
N ILE A 65 -4.53 3.21 3.17
CA ILE A 65 -4.18 2.32 2.06
C ILE A 65 -4.73 2.84 0.74
N TYR A 66 -4.06 2.45 -0.34
CA TYR A 66 -4.41 2.83 -1.71
C TYR A 66 -4.29 1.60 -2.61
N GLY A 67 -5.12 1.52 -3.63
CA GLY A 67 -5.07 0.42 -4.57
C GLY A 67 -3.91 0.55 -5.54
N ALA A 68 -3.28 -0.57 -5.87
CA ALA A 68 -2.22 -0.64 -6.86
C ALA A 68 -2.67 -1.49 -8.04
N GLU A 69 -2.44 -1.01 -9.26
CA GLU A 69 -2.82 -1.75 -10.46
C GLU A 69 -1.75 -1.63 -11.53
N ARG A 70 -1.73 -2.61 -12.45
CA ARG A 70 -0.87 -2.61 -13.62
C ARG A 70 -1.76 -2.86 -14.83
N ASN A 71 -1.80 -1.87 -15.73
CA ASN A 71 -2.61 -1.93 -16.93
C ASN A 71 -4.08 -2.32 -16.64
N GLY A 72 -4.62 -1.80 -15.55
CA GLY A 72 -5.99 -2.06 -15.14
C GLY A 72 -6.19 -3.29 -14.25
N ALA A 73 -5.17 -4.14 -14.08
CA ALA A 73 -5.26 -5.31 -13.23
C ALA A 73 -4.87 -4.97 -11.79
N PHE A 74 -5.72 -5.31 -10.84
CA PHE A 74 -5.49 -5.05 -9.42
C PHE A 74 -4.35 -5.92 -8.90
N LEU A 75 -3.29 -5.29 -8.39
CA LEU A 75 -2.11 -5.97 -7.87
C LEU A 75 -2.18 -6.25 -6.38
N GLY A 76 -2.90 -5.43 -5.66
CA GLY A 76 -2.93 -5.41 -4.21
C GLY A 76 -3.05 -3.98 -3.72
N TYR A 77 -2.48 -3.66 -2.55
CA TYR A 77 -2.56 -2.30 -2.04
C TYR A 77 -1.21 -1.85 -1.49
N VAL A 78 -1.06 -0.54 -1.40
CA VAL A 78 0.07 0.06 -0.69
C VAL A 78 -0.44 0.73 0.57
N ILE A 79 0.42 0.78 1.58
CA ILE A 79 0.20 1.51 2.81
C ILE A 79 0.93 2.84 2.68
N CYS A 80 0.24 3.94 2.92
CA CYS A 80 0.85 5.26 2.82
C CYS A 80 0.10 6.23 3.72
N HIS A 81 0.66 6.51 4.88
CA HIS A 81 0.06 7.46 5.81
C HIS A 81 1.14 8.11 6.69
N SER A 82 0.80 9.25 7.27
CA SER A 82 1.72 9.94 8.17
C SER A 82 2.01 9.10 9.39
N TRP A 83 3.30 8.92 9.69
CA TRP A 83 3.76 8.30 10.93
C TRP A 83 3.84 9.37 12.02
N ASP A 84 4.50 10.48 11.70
CA ASP A 84 4.52 11.70 12.51
C ASP A 84 4.66 12.90 11.56
N ARG A 85 4.96 14.06 12.09
CA ARG A 85 5.10 15.29 11.31
C ARG A 85 6.14 15.16 10.18
N ASP A 86 7.24 14.46 10.46
CA ASP A 86 8.39 14.39 9.56
C ASP A 86 8.53 13.05 8.85
N ALA A 87 7.73 12.06 9.20
CA ALA A 87 7.85 10.71 8.65
C ALA A 87 6.52 10.20 8.11
N VAL A 88 6.62 9.44 7.02
CA VAL A 88 5.49 8.73 6.40
C VAL A 88 5.77 7.23 6.48
N GLU A 89 4.75 6.43 6.79
CA GLU A 89 4.86 4.96 6.77
C GLU A 89 4.44 4.44 5.42
N LEU A 90 5.25 3.56 4.85
CA LEU A 90 5.01 2.92 3.56
C LEU A 90 5.05 1.40 3.71
N GLY A 91 4.22 0.73 2.93
CA GLY A 91 4.22 -0.72 2.85
C GLY A 91 3.42 -1.17 1.65
N TRP A 92 3.33 -2.47 1.46
CA TRP A 92 2.53 -3.04 0.37
C TRP A 92 2.11 -4.45 0.71
N VAL A 93 0.98 -4.86 0.14
CA VAL A 93 0.50 -6.24 0.18
C VAL A 93 0.02 -6.58 -1.22
N LEU A 94 0.67 -7.54 -1.86
CA LEU A 94 0.42 -7.92 -3.24
C LEU A 94 -0.04 -9.37 -3.33
N PHE A 95 -0.82 -9.70 -4.35
CA PHE A 95 -1.14 -11.09 -4.65
C PHE A 95 0.14 -11.89 -4.91
N PRO A 96 0.20 -13.17 -4.46
CA PRO A 96 1.40 -13.98 -4.63
C PRO A 96 1.89 -14.11 -6.07
N GLU A 97 0.98 -14.09 -7.03
CA GLU A 97 1.33 -14.19 -8.46
C GLU A 97 2.19 -13.04 -8.95
N TYR A 98 2.25 -11.94 -8.20
CA TYR A 98 3.06 -10.76 -8.55
C TYR A 98 4.35 -10.66 -7.75
N TRP A 99 4.59 -11.59 -6.84
CA TRP A 99 5.84 -11.59 -6.05
C TRP A 99 7.04 -11.91 -6.94
N GLY A 100 8.20 -11.41 -6.56
CA GLY A 100 9.44 -11.73 -7.25
C GLY A 100 9.64 -11.03 -8.59
N GLN A 101 8.81 -10.04 -8.92
CA GLN A 101 8.87 -9.33 -10.20
C GLN A 101 9.36 -7.89 -10.06
N GLY A 102 9.79 -7.49 -8.88
CA GLY A 102 10.26 -6.13 -8.64
C GLY A 102 9.16 -5.08 -8.54
N LEU A 103 7.89 -5.48 -8.53
CA LEU A 103 6.76 -4.55 -8.49
C LEU A 103 6.71 -3.76 -7.19
N ALA A 104 6.98 -4.40 -6.06
CA ALA A 104 7.00 -3.70 -4.76
C ALA A 104 8.02 -2.56 -4.77
N GLY A 105 9.21 -2.80 -5.31
CA GLY A 105 10.24 -1.76 -5.44
C GLY A 105 9.80 -0.62 -6.34
N ARG A 106 9.18 -0.93 -7.47
CA ARG A 106 8.70 0.10 -8.40
C ARG A 106 7.58 0.93 -7.77
N LEU A 107 6.65 0.29 -7.05
CA LEU A 107 5.59 1.01 -6.35
C LEU A 107 6.17 1.90 -5.24
N THR A 108 7.16 1.39 -4.51
CA THR A 108 7.84 2.16 -3.48
C THR A 108 8.51 3.39 -4.07
N ASP A 109 9.23 3.24 -5.20
CA ASP A 109 9.86 4.36 -5.88
C ASP A 109 8.85 5.43 -6.29
N MET A 110 7.69 5.01 -6.78
CA MET A 110 6.62 5.96 -7.14
C MET A 110 6.14 6.75 -5.92
N LEU A 111 5.98 6.07 -4.79
CA LEU A 111 5.57 6.73 -3.55
C LEU A 111 6.64 7.70 -3.06
N LEU A 112 7.91 7.27 -3.06
CA LEU A 112 9.02 8.13 -2.62
C LEU A 112 9.12 9.38 -3.49
N ASP A 113 8.99 9.24 -4.80
CA ASP A 113 9.00 10.39 -5.69
C ASP A 113 7.85 11.36 -5.42
N GLY A 114 6.66 10.83 -5.20
CA GLY A 114 5.47 11.66 -4.92
C GLY A 114 5.54 12.36 -3.56
N LEU A 115 6.29 11.80 -2.63
CA LEU A 115 6.37 12.32 -1.25
C LEU A 115 7.55 13.27 -1.02
N ARG A 116 8.42 13.44 -2.00
CA ARG A 116 9.56 14.36 -1.87
C ARG A 116 9.09 15.76 -1.53
N GLY A 117 9.77 16.37 -0.57
CA GLY A 117 9.43 17.71 -0.11
C GLY A 117 8.28 17.76 0.88
N ARG A 118 7.64 16.62 1.18
CA ARG A 118 6.52 16.56 2.13
C ARG A 118 6.91 15.98 3.47
N TYR A 119 7.84 15.04 3.48
CA TYR A 119 8.33 14.36 4.68
C TYR A 119 9.84 14.27 4.61
N ALA A 120 10.49 14.27 5.76
CA ALA A 120 11.93 14.09 5.84
C ALA A 120 12.33 12.62 5.75
N ARG A 121 11.47 11.71 6.19
CA ARG A 121 11.76 10.27 6.26
C ARG A 121 10.57 9.45 5.81
N ALA A 122 10.86 8.29 5.24
CA ALA A 122 9.87 7.25 5.01
C ALA A 122 10.26 6.01 5.81
N ILE A 123 9.30 5.47 6.54
CA ILE A 123 9.45 4.23 7.29
C ILE A 123 8.81 3.14 6.43
N ILE A 124 9.61 2.20 5.95
CA ILE A 124 9.15 1.19 5.02
C ILE A 124 9.11 -0.15 5.73
N GLU A 125 7.91 -0.70 5.89
CA GLU A 125 7.71 -2.04 6.42
C GLU A 125 7.62 -3.03 5.28
N CYS A 126 8.46 -4.04 5.34
CA CYS A 126 8.44 -5.16 4.42
C CYS A 126 8.14 -6.42 5.20
N VAL A 127 7.27 -7.27 4.65
CA VAL A 127 7.06 -8.61 5.17
C VAL A 127 7.51 -9.57 4.07
N PRO A 128 8.81 -9.88 4.00
CA PRO A 128 9.29 -10.89 3.07
C PRO A 128 8.85 -12.27 3.57
N GLU A 129 9.07 -13.29 2.76
CA GLU A 129 8.63 -14.65 3.07
C GLU A 129 9.05 -15.16 4.45
N ASN A 130 10.16 -14.65 4.99
CA ASN A 130 10.76 -15.19 6.18
C ASN A 130 10.76 -14.30 7.40
N ALA A 131 10.55 -13.00 7.26
CA ALA A 131 10.62 -12.07 8.38
C ALA A 131 10.07 -10.69 8.01
N ALA A 132 9.54 -10.00 9.00
CA ALA A 132 9.24 -8.59 8.86
C ALA A 132 10.56 -7.81 8.95
N SER A 133 10.74 -6.84 8.09
CA SER A 133 11.89 -5.94 8.13
C SER A 133 11.42 -4.49 8.05
N LEU A 134 12.16 -3.63 8.73
CA LEU A 134 11.88 -2.21 8.76
C LEU A 134 13.05 -1.46 8.11
N ARG A 135 12.74 -0.56 7.20
CA ARG A 135 13.72 0.31 6.59
C ARG A 135 13.33 1.76 6.78
N VAL A 136 14.32 2.61 6.89
CA VAL A 136 14.10 4.05 6.93
C VAL A 136 14.83 4.67 5.75
N ALA A 137 14.10 5.43 4.96
CA ALA A 137 14.66 6.17 3.84
C ALA A 137 14.58 7.67 4.14
N LEU A 138 15.63 8.39 3.77
CA LEU A 138 15.65 9.85 3.87
C LEU A 138 15.13 10.42 2.55
N LEU A 139 14.19 11.35 2.65
CA LEU A 139 13.59 11.99 1.52
C LEU A 139 14.22 13.37 1.34
N HIS A 140 15.10 13.49 0.37
CA HIS A 140 15.73 14.75 0.03
C HIS A 140 14.94 15.44 -1.09
N GLY A 141 14.59 16.69 -0.85
CA GLY A 141 13.83 17.50 -1.77
C GLY A 141 14.56 17.86 -3.06
#